data_f082254a54e040c8e33550827a3b5d46
#
_entry.id   f082254a54e040c8e33550827a3b5d46
#
_cell.length_a   1.000
_cell.length_b   1.000
_cell.length_c   1.000
_cell.angle_alpha   90.00
_cell.angle_beta   90.00
_cell.angle_gamma   90.00
#
_symmetry.space_group_name_H-M   'P 1'
#
loop_
_entity.id
_entity.type
_entity.pdbx_description
1 polymer ?
#
loop_
_entity_poly.entity_id
_entity_poly.type
_entity_poly.pdbx_seq_one_letter_code
_entity_poly.pdbx_strand_id
1 'polypeptide(L)'
;KIKYGWDSGNKEAYNNLNLLETFLLKNGVKKEKFEIFDYDENNLPKSKFDLIISLYSLDYHYEYDLYRDYLTKVMKPESVLIFDTIRPDYFSQVFKTVKVLKKDFNTVHKSKRIVCTNV
;
A
#
# COMPACT_ATOMS: atom_id res chain seq x y z
N LYS A 1 19.48 12.11 5.01
CA LYS A 1 18.67 12.74 3.98
C LYS A 1 17.99 11.67 3.15
N ILE A 2 16.67 11.60 3.20
CA ILE A 2 15.89 10.65 2.41
C ILE A 2 15.90 11.11 0.96
N LYS A 3 16.37 10.26 0.07
CA LYS A 3 16.22 10.47 -1.38
C LYS A 3 15.09 9.61 -1.90
N TYR A 4 14.30 10.17 -2.78
CA TYR A 4 13.17 9.47 -3.35
C TYR A 4 13.61 8.38 -4.33
N GLY A 5 12.85 7.29 -4.41
CA GLY A 5 13.22 6.08 -5.12
C GLY A 5 13.37 6.20 -6.64
N TRP A 6 13.00 7.31 -7.23
CA TRP A 6 13.29 7.60 -8.65
C TRP A 6 14.68 8.18 -8.88
N ASP A 7 15.41 8.52 -7.83
CA ASP A 7 16.81 8.87 -7.94
C ASP A 7 17.62 7.58 -8.07
N SER A 8 17.76 7.13 -9.31
CA SER A 8 18.29 5.82 -9.67
C SER A 8 19.77 5.60 -9.28
N GLY A 9 20.47 6.64 -8.86
CA GLY A 9 21.87 6.54 -8.45
C GLY A 9 22.08 6.04 -7.01
N ASN A 10 21.07 6.13 -6.18
CA ASN A 10 21.15 5.81 -4.75
C ASN A 10 19.95 5.00 -4.33
N LYS A 11 20.12 3.71 -4.18
CA LYS A 11 19.14 2.81 -3.53
C LYS A 11 19.01 3.15 -2.05
N GLU A 12 18.83 4.44 -1.72
CA GLU A 12 18.88 4.91 -0.36
C GLU A 12 17.55 4.82 0.36
N ALA A 13 17.63 4.41 1.58
CA ALA A 13 16.83 4.72 2.76
C ALA A 13 15.31 4.63 2.64
N TYR A 14 14.82 4.82 1.50
CA TYR A 14 13.40 4.74 1.17
C TYR A 14 12.85 3.34 1.41
N ASN A 15 13.71 2.34 1.22
CA ASN A 15 13.40 0.93 1.35
C ASN A 15 14.31 0.22 2.34
N ASN A 16 14.82 0.89 3.37
CA ASN A 16 15.64 0.22 4.38
C ASN A 16 14.73 -0.54 5.35
N LEU A 17 14.55 -1.83 5.09
CA LEU A 17 13.70 -2.69 5.91
C LEU A 17 14.22 -2.87 7.34
N ASN A 18 15.53 -2.76 7.55
CA ASN A 18 16.12 -2.81 8.89
C ASN A 18 15.70 -1.59 9.73
N LEU A 19 15.58 -0.43 9.11
CA LEU A 19 15.06 0.77 9.78
C LEU A 19 13.58 0.60 10.14
N LEU A 20 12.80 0.00 9.28
CA LEU A 20 11.39 -0.30 9.56
C LEU A 20 11.26 -1.23 10.76
N GLU A 21 12.04 -2.30 10.82
CA GLU A 21 12.04 -3.22 11.96
C GLU A 21 12.42 -2.50 13.25
N THR A 22 13.49 -1.72 13.22
CA THR A 22 13.95 -0.94 14.37
C THR A 22 12.87 0.04 14.84
N PHE A 23 12.21 0.72 13.92
CA PHE A 23 11.13 1.64 14.21
C PHE A 23 9.95 0.94 14.93
N LEU A 24 9.52 -0.20 14.41
CA LEU A 24 8.42 -0.96 14.99
C LEU A 24 8.76 -1.42 16.42
N LEU A 25 9.94 -1.99 16.62
CA LEU A 25 10.38 -2.46 17.93
C LEU A 25 10.50 -1.32 18.95
N LYS A 26 11.06 -0.18 18.54
CA LYS A 26 11.19 1.01 19.41
C LYS A 26 9.82 1.60 19.79
N ASN A 27 8.81 1.40 18.96
CA ASN A 27 7.45 1.86 19.23
C ASN A 27 6.59 0.80 19.94
N GLY A 28 7.19 -0.24 20.47
CA GLY A 28 6.52 -1.22 21.34
C GLY A 28 5.79 -2.33 20.58
N VAL A 29 5.99 -2.45 19.28
CA VAL A 29 5.45 -3.59 18.53
C VAL A 29 6.33 -4.81 18.77
N LYS A 30 5.77 -5.87 19.31
CA LYS A 30 6.51 -7.10 19.60
C LYS A 30 6.90 -7.82 18.30
N LYS A 31 8.06 -8.44 18.30
CA LYS A 31 8.62 -9.14 17.14
C LYS A 31 7.67 -10.19 16.56
N GLU A 32 6.95 -10.92 17.40
CA GLU A 32 5.99 -11.95 17.00
C GLU A 32 4.69 -11.39 16.40
N LYS A 33 4.52 -10.06 16.38
CA LYS A 33 3.30 -9.40 15.88
C LYS A 33 3.44 -8.84 14.48
N PHE A 34 4.62 -8.91 13.88
CA PHE A 34 4.82 -8.41 12.53
C PHE A 34 5.81 -9.27 11.76
N GLU A 35 5.71 -9.21 10.45
CA GLU A 35 6.68 -9.74 9.50
C GLU A 35 6.98 -8.68 8.44
N ILE A 36 8.22 -8.60 8.00
CA ILE A 36 8.67 -7.66 6.97
C ILE A 36 9.05 -8.44 5.73
N PHE A 37 8.53 -8.02 4.58
CA PHE A 37 8.78 -8.66 3.30
C PHE A 37 9.38 -7.66 2.32
N ASP A 38 10.35 -8.11 1.55
CA ASP A 38 10.92 -7.37 0.43
C ASP A 38 10.26 -7.84 -0.86
N TYR A 39 9.57 -6.94 -1.55
CA TYR A 39 8.92 -7.24 -2.83
C TYR A 39 9.94 -7.73 -3.88
N ASP A 40 11.13 -7.13 -3.88
CA ASP A 40 12.17 -7.46 -4.85
C ASP A 40 12.75 -8.87 -4.66
N GLU A 41 12.62 -9.44 -3.47
CA GLU A 41 13.02 -10.82 -3.18
C GLU A 41 11.95 -11.85 -3.58
N ASN A 42 10.85 -11.41 -4.14
CA ASN A 42 9.74 -12.24 -4.62
C ASN A 42 9.20 -13.21 -3.54
N ASN A 43 9.19 -12.75 -2.30
CA ASN A 43 8.83 -13.55 -1.15
C ASN A 43 7.64 -12.95 -0.39
N LEU A 44 6.67 -12.43 -1.12
CA LEU A 44 5.48 -11.82 -0.54
C LEU A 44 4.62 -12.87 0.19
N PRO A 45 3.93 -12.47 1.27
CA PRO A 45 3.05 -13.37 2.00
C PRO A 45 1.93 -13.91 1.10
N LYS A 46 1.59 -15.17 1.29
CA LYS A 46 0.56 -15.88 0.49
C LYS A 46 -0.75 -16.06 1.24
N SER A 47 -0.79 -15.77 2.53
CA SER A 47 -2.01 -15.85 3.34
C SER A 47 -2.99 -14.73 2.97
N LYS A 48 -4.24 -14.91 3.32
CA LYS A 48 -5.26 -13.90 3.10
C LYS A 48 -5.27 -12.88 4.23
N PHE A 49 -5.48 -11.62 3.88
CA PHE A 49 -5.50 -10.49 4.81
C PHE A 49 -6.90 -9.90 4.93
N ASP A 50 -7.24 -9.45 6.11
CA ASP A 50 -8.50 -8.75 6.38
C ASP A 50 -8.45 -7.28 5.98
N LEU A 51 -7.28 -6.66 6.15
CA LEU A 51 -7.05 -5.25 5.87
C LEU A 51 -5.71 -5.07 5.18
N ILE A 52 -5.72 -4.33 4.09
CA ILE A 52 -4.52 -3.93 3.34
C ILE A 52 -4.52 -2.41 3.23
N ILE A 53 -3.42 -1.78 3.61
CA ILE A 53 -3.28 -0.33 3.56
C ILE A 53 -2.01 0.03 2.78
N SER A 54 -2.16 0.95 1.84
CA SER A 54 -1.04 1.51 1.09
C SER A 54 -1.26 3.02 0.91
N LEU A 55 -0.52 3.82 1.65
CA LEU A 55 -0.67 5.27 1.61
C LEU A 55 0.40 5.89 0.72
N TYR A 56 -0.01 6.71 -0.25
CA TYR A 56 0.85 7.41 -1.20
C TYR A 56 1.83 6.50 -1.95
N SER A 57 1.42 5.25 -2.22
CA SER A 57 2.26 4.27 -2.90
C SER A 57 1.50 3.53 -4.00
N LEU A 58 0.61 2.60 -3.63
CA LEU A 58 -0.23 1.87 -4.59
C LEU A 58 -1.11 2.86 -5.37
N ASP A 59 -1.12 2.71 -6.69
CA ASP A 59 -1.80 3.58 -7.66
C ASP A 59 -1.34 5.05 -7.64
N TYR A 60 -0.41 5.38 -6.78
CA TYR A 60 0.17 6.71 -6.67
C TYR A 60 1.57 6.78 -7.31
N HIS A 61 2.49 5.93 -6.90
CA HIS A 61 3.81 5.75 -7.49
C HIS A 61 3.91 4.50 -8.36
N TYR A 62 3.13 3.49 -8.03
CA TYR A 62 3.10 2.21 -8.73
C TYR A 62 1.67 1.90 -9.13
N GLU A 63 1.43 1.70 -10.41
CA GLU A 63 0.08 1.42 -10.93
C GLU A 63 -0.54 0.21 -10.24
N TYR A 64 -1.79 0.35 -9.83
CA TYR A 64 -2.57 -0.72 -9.21
C TYR A 64 -2.52 -2.03 -10.01
N ASP A 65 -2.60 -1.92 -11.34
CA ASP A 65 -2.68 -3.09 -12.20
C ASP A 65 -1.45 -4.00 -12.12
N LEU A 66 -0.29 -3.46 -11.71
CA LEU A 66 0.91 -4.27 -11.45
C LEU A 66 0.72 -5.25 -10.28
N TYR A 67 -0.13 -4.91 -9.33
CA TYR A 67 -0.35 -5.69 -8.10
C TYR A 67 -1.70 -6.38 -8.06
N ARG A 68 -2.53 -6.16 -9.07
CA ARG A 68 -3.92 -6.63 -9.10
C ARG A 68 -4.04 -8.13 -8.86
N ASP A 69 -3.25 -8.92 -9.56
CA ASP A 69 -3.31 -10.38 -9.43
C ASP A 69 -2.91 -10.83 -8.02
N TYR A 70 -1.86 -10.23 -7.48
CA TYR A 70 -1.44 -10.51 -6.11
C TYR A 70 -2.52 -10.13 -5.10
N LEU A 71 -3.04 -8.92 -5.19
CA LEU A 71 -4.09 -8.43 -4.29
C LEU A 71 -5.34 -9.32 -4.34
N THR A 72 -5.74 -9.74 -5.53
CA THR A 72 -6.87 -10.65 -5.70
C THR A 72 -6.65 -11.97 -4.95
N LYS A 73 -5.43 -12.48 -4.95
CA LYS A 73 -5.09 -13.75 -4.26
C LYS A 73 -5.10 -13.63 -2.74
N VAL A 74 -4.71 -12.47 -2.20
CA VAL A 74 -4.56 -12.28 -0.75
C VAL A 74 -5.75 -11.57 -0.09
N MET A 75 -6.76 -11.21 -0.86
CA MET A 75 -7.99 -10.61 -0.35
C MET A 75 -9.12 -11.65 -0.30
N LYS A 76 -9.87 -11.63 0.80
CA LYS A 76 -11.18 -12.26 0.91
C LYS A 76 -12.25 -11.31 0.35
N PRO A 77 -13.48 -11.77 0.07
CA PRO A 77 -14.55 -10.86 -0.36
C PRO A 77 -14.80 -9.71 0.60
N GLU A 78 -14.74 -9.98 1.90
CA GLU A 78 -14.95 -8.98 2.97
C GLU A 78 -13.71 -8.17 3.32
N SER A 79 -12.56 -8.44 2.72
CA SER A 79 -11.33 -7.70 2.99
C SER A 79 -11.47 -6.23 2.58
N VAL A 80 -10.80 -5.37 3.32
CA VAL A 80 -10.77 -3.93 3.08
C VAL A 80 -9.41 -3.54 2.51
N LEU A 81 -9.41 -2.81 1.41
CA LEU A 81 -8.23 -2.21 0.81
C LEU A 81 -8.34 -0.69 0.88
N ILE A 82 -7.36 -0.04 1.50
CA ILE A 82 -7.29 1.41 1.61
C ILE A 82 -6.05 1.92 0.90
N PHE A 83 -6.21 2.85 -0.03
CA PHE A 83 -5.08 3.46 -0.73
C PHE A 83 -5.44 4.83 -1.30
N ASP A 84 -4.43 5.51 -1.83
CA ASP A 84 -4.57 6.85 -2.40
C ASP A 84 -4.52 6.77 -3.93
N THR A 85 -5.46 7.44 -4.60
CA THR A 85 -5.53 7.46 -6.07
C THR A 85 -6.01 8.80 -6.60
N ILE A 86 -5.59 9.15 -7.80
CA ILE A 86 -6.11 10.29 -8.55
C ILE A 86 -7.30 9.91 -9.46
N ARG A 87 -7.62 8.62 -9.55
CA ARG A 87 -8.67 8.06 -10.43
C ARG A 87 -9.67 7.17 -9.68
N PRO A 88 -10.35 7.68 -8.66
CA PRO A 88 -11.23 6.85 -7.84
C PRO A 88 -12.36 6.18 -8.63
N ASP A 89 -12.88 6.81 -9.67
CA ASP A 89 -13.97 6.28 -10.49
C ASP A 89 -13.59 4.99 -11.24
N TYR A 90 -12.33 4.83 -11.58
CA TYR A 90 -11.83 3.59 -12.18
C TYR A 90 -12.08 2.39 -11.24
N PHE A 91 -11.91 2.58 -9.95
CA PHE A 91 -12.02 1.50 -8.97
C PHE A 91 -13.45 1.06 -8.70
N SER A 92 -14.45 1.88 -9.03
CA SER A 92 -15.85 1.47 -9.01
C SER A 92 -16.18 0.36 -10.02
N GLN A 93 -15.30 0.15 -10.99
CA GLN A 93 -15.40 -0.97 -11.94
C GLN A 93 -14.62 -2.21 -11.47
N VAL A 94 -13.74 -2.05 -10.51
CA VAL A 94 -12.85 -3.11 -9.99
C VAL A 94 -13.44 -3.72 -8.71
N PHE A 95 -14.00 -2.90 -7.84
CA PHE A 95 -14.55 -3.30 -6.55
C PHE A 95 -16.06 -3.04 -6.49
N LYS A 96 -16.77 -3.86 -5.72
CA LYS A 96 -18.21 -3.69 -5.52
C LYS A 96 -18.54 -2.41 -4.75
N THR A 97 -17.73 -2.05 -3.79
CA THR A 97 -17.91 -0.85 -2.97
C THR A 97 -16.62 -0.03 -2.95
N VAL A 98 -16.74 1.25 -3.28
CA VAL A 98 -15.67 2.24 -3.19
C VAL A 98 -16.19 3.46 -2.46
N LYS A 99 -15.54 3.83 -1.35
CA LYS A 99 -15.86 5.02 -0.57
C LYS A 99 -14.65 5.94 -0.46
N VAL A 100 -14.88 7.24 -0.60
CA VAL A 100 -13.84 8.24 -0.41
C VAL A 100 -13.76 8.60 1.07
N LEU A 101 -12.61 8.36 1.71
CA LEU A 101 -12.35 8.72 3.11
C LEU A 101 -11.82 10.14 3.24
N LYS A 102 -10.91 10.52 2.35
CA LYS A 102 -10.22 11.79 2.41
C LYS A 102 -9.92 12.29 1.01
N LYS A 103 -10.23 13.55 0.78
CA LYS A 103 -9.83 14.30 -0.40
C LYS A 103 -8.70 15.24 -0.02
N ASP A 104 -7.64 15.24 -0.81
CA ASP A 104 -6.56 16.18 -0.64
C ASP A 104 -6.81 17.42 -1.50
N PHE A 105 -7.29 18.47 -0.87
CA PHE A 105 -7.68 19.70 -1.58
C PHE A 105 -6.51 20.65 -1.83
N ASN A 106 -5.42 20.50 -1.09
CA ASN A 106 -4.34 21.49 -1.02
C ASN A 106 -3.04 21.01 -1.65
N THR A 107 -3.02 19.85 -2.31
CA THR A 107 -1.81 19.33 -2.93
C THR A 107 -1.89 19.35 -4.45
N VAL A 108 -0.71 19.42 -5.05
CA VAL A 108 -0.53 19.28 -6.50
C VAL A 108 -1.09 17.95 -7.01
N HIS A 109 -1.12 16.94 -6.16
CA HIS A 109 -1.45 15.57 -6.57
C HIS A 109 -2.95 15.27 -6.59
N LYS A 110 -3.78 16.08 -5.96
CA LYS A 110 -5.25 15.92 -5.94
C LYS A 110 -5.73 14.50 -5.65
N SER A 111 -4.97 13.77 -4.83
CA SER A 111 -5.30 12.40 -4.51
C SER A 111 -6.51 12.28 -3.59
N LYS A 112 -7.21 11.17 -3.70
CA LYS A 112 -8.29 10.80 -2.81
C LYS A 112 -7.93 9.48 -2.13
N ARG A 113 -8.15 9.41 -0.83
CA ARG A 113 -8.02 8.16 -0.08
C ARG A 113 -9.33 7.41 -0.18
N ILE A 114 -9.28 6.22 -0.72
CA ILE A 114 -10.46 5.40 -0.94
C ILE A 114 -10.40 4.09 -0.14
N VAL A 115 -11.58 3.60 0.21
CA VAL A 115 -11.79 2.29 0.82
C VAL A 115 -12.53 1.42 -0.18
N CYS A 116 -11.96 0.27 -0.50
CA CYS A 116 -12.49 -0.67 -1.47
C CYS A 116 -12.81 -2.00 -0.82
N THR A 117 -13.97 -2.56 -1.14
CA THR A 117 -14.38 -3.90 -0.73
C THR A 117 -15.11 -4.61 -1.87
N ASN A 118 -15.23 -5.95 -1.78
CA ASN A 118 -16.00 -6.77 -2.70
C ASN A 118 -17.29 -7.33 -2.07
N VAL A 119 -17.74 -6.64 -1.08
CA VAL A 119 -18.99 -6.99 -0.39
C VAL A 119 -20.11 -6.07 -0.82
#